data_8b12c89d07ad84fdbc6cae49d34f966f
#
_entry.id   8b12c89d07ad84fdbc6cae49d34f966f
#
_cell.length_a   1.000
_cell.length_b   1.000
_cell.length_c   1.000
_cell.angle_alpha   90.00
_cell.angle_beta   90.00
_cell.angle_gamma   90.00
#
_symmetry.space_group_name_H-M   'P 1'
#
loop_
_entity.id
_entity.type
_entity.pdbx_description
1 polymer ?
#
loop_
_entity_poly.entity_id
_entity_poly.type
_entity_poly.pdbx_seq_one_letter_code
_entity_poly.pdbx_strand_id
1 'polypeptide(L)'
;MRGVCPAQAQAIDQKGSFAVNLVSRFFNQQINLGKLARACVIALALPFAALPLAQAQTMPPGAKQPSDFPRAKLTAGMYVIDAAVAANDADREQGLMYRTQLAPNEGMLFVFNENAVHCFWMKNTLIPLSIAFIRADGTITDIDEMQAETENNYCPRNNGVYALEMPKGWFGAKGIKPGTQIKGLPRAQ
;
A
#
# COMPACT_ATOMS: atom_id res chain seq x y z
N MET A 1 22.21 34.13 9.40
CA MET A 1 23.15 33.65 8.37
C MET A 1 22.36 32.74 7.43
N ARG A 2 22.30 33.15 6.17
CA ARG A 2 21.47 32.51 5.15
C ARG A 2 22.29 31.41 4.49
N GLY A 3 21.78 30.17 4.46
CA GLY A 3 22.35 29.07 3.66
C GLY A 3 21.36 28.70 2.54
N VAL A 4 21.68 29.11 1.34
CA VAL A 4 20.98 28.80 0.10
C VAL A 4 21.58 27.50 -0.43
N CYS A 5 20.78 26.44 -0.63
CA CYS A 5 21.16 25.27 -1.41
C CYS A 5 20.75 25.47 -2.88
N PRO A 6 21.62 25.20 -3.84
CA PRO A 6 21.30 25.32 -5.25
C PRO A 6 20.57 24.10 -5.79
N ALA A 7 19.56 24.38 -6.61
CA ALA A 7 18.89 23.42 -7.45
C ALA A 7 19.82 22.89 -8.54
N GLN A 8 19.99 21.59 -8.68
CA GLN A 8 20.54 20.97 -9.87
C GLN A 8 19.44 20.30 -10.67
N ALA A 9 19.07 20.93 -11.75
CA ALA A 9 18.28 20.33 -12.82
C ALA A 9 19.22 19.44 -13.65
N GLN A 10 18.93 18.15 -13.75
CA GLN A 10 19.54 17.28 -14.74
C GLN A 10 18.54 16.95 -15.82
N ALA A 11 18.88 17.36 -17.03
CA ALA A 11 18.18 17.09 -18.27
C ALA A 11 18.25 15.59 -18.60
N ILE A 12 17.11 15.01 -18.95
CA ILE A 12 17.01 13.64 -19.46
C ILE A 12 17.12 13.72 -20.98
N ASP A 13 18.22 13.15 -21.50
CA ASP A 13 18.45 12.96 -22.93
C ASP A 13 17.60 11.82 -23.46
N GLN A 14 16.78 12.13 -24.46
CA GLN A 14 16.04 11.16 -25.26
C GLN A 14 16.92 10.65 -26.39
N LYS A 15 17.41 9.45 -26.32
CA LYS A 15 17.80 8.64 -27.50
C LYS A 15 17.90 7.17 -27.15
N GLY A 16 17.04 6.37 -27.75
CA GLY A 16 17.08 4.90 -27.63
C GLY A 16 16.07 4.21 -28.51
N SER A 17 15.97 4.66 -29.76
CA SER A 17 15.34 3.88 -30.84
C SER A 17 16.34 2.82 -31.31
N PHE A 18 16.12 1.54 -31.08
CA PHE A 18 16.80 0.45 -31.79
C PHE A 18 15.82 -0.69 -32.06
N ALA A 19 15.35 -0.68 -33.31
CA ALA A 19 15.70 -1.70 -34.27
C ALA A 19 15.02 -3.06 -34.05
N VAL A 20 13.79 -3.14 -34.60
CA VAL A 20 13.21 -4.39 -35.08
C VAL A 20 13.63 -4.53 -36.55
N ASN A 21 14.68 -5.30 -36.81
CA ASN A 21 14.98 -5.82 -38.15
C ASN A 21 16.05 -6.89 -37.99
N LEU A 22 15.71 -8.12 -38.23
CA LEU A 22 16.51 -9.17 -38.84
C LEU A 22 15.98 -10.57 -38.48
N VAL A 23 14.89 -10.99 -39.06
CA VAL A 23 14.68 -12.43 -39.30
C VAL A 23 13.83 -12.56 -40.58
N SER A 24 14.45 -12.28 -41.70
CA SER A 24 13.89 -12.58 -43.03
C SER A 24 15.03 -12.89 -43.98
N ARG A 25 15.73 -13.94 -43.78
CA ARG A 25 16.56 -14.58 -44.80
C ARG A 25 17.11 -15.89 -44.20
N PHE A 26 16.59 -16.95 -44.63
CA PHE A 26 17.17 -18.30 -44.75
C PHE A 26 16.06 -19.34 -44.60
N PHE A 27 15.31 -19.57 -45.63
CA PHE A 27 14.72 -20.88 -45.89
C PHE A 27 14.38 -20.96 -47.38
N ASN A 28 15.40 -21.17 -48.19
CA ASN A 28 15.24 -21.74 -49.47
C ASN A 28 16.29 -22.86 -49.64
N GLN A 29 15.95 -24.03 -49.19
CA GLN A 29 16.72 -25.24 -49.54
C GLN A 29 15.74 -26.35 -49.91
N GLN A 30 15.80 -26.68 -51.16
CA GLN A 30 15.13 -27.76 -51.87
C GLN A 30 15.37 -29.07 -51.13
N ILE A 31 14.34 -29.74 -50.68
CA ILE A 31 14.47 -31.12 -50.17
C ILE A 31 14.01 -32.04 -51.27
N ASN A 32 14.99 -32.81 -51.79
CA ASN A 32 14.85 -33.87 -52.75
C ASN A 32 14.01 -35.03 -52.18
N LEU A 33 12.94 -35.43 -52.85
CA LEU A 33 12.15 -36.60 -52.52
C LEU A 33 12.95 -37.87 -52.89
N GLY A 34 13.30 -38.62 -51.92
CA GLY A 34 13.94 -39.95 -52.12
C GLY A 34 13.92 -40.82 -50.88
N LYS A 35 12.87 -41.64 -50.76
CA LYS A 35 12.86 -42.97 -50.12
C LYS A 35 13.11 -43.10 -48.62
N LEU A 36 12.13 -43.74 -48.02
CA LEU A 36 12.16 -44.69 -46.88
C LEU A 36 11.43 -44.25 -45.61
N ALA A 37 10.36 -45.00 -45.40
CA ALA A 37 9.58 -45.08 -44.19
C ALA A 37 10.44 -45.28 -42.93
N ARG A 38 10.33 -44.39 -41.99
CA ARG A 38 10.59 -44.64 -40.57
C ARG A 38 9.63 -43.79 -39.75
N ALA A 39 8.86 -44.46 -38.91
CA ALA A 39 7.93 -43.86 -37.97
C ALA A 39 8.66 -42.86 -37.08
N CYS A 40 8.43 -41.58 -37.26
CA CYS A 40 8.82 -40.56 -36.28
C CYS A 40 7.67 -40.36 -35.29
N VAL A 41 7.85 -40.88 -34.10
CA VAL A 41 7.07 -40.48 -32.93
C VAL A 41 7.40 -39.03 -32.66
N ILE A 42 6.48 -38.14 -33.07
CA ILE A 42 6.57 -36.72 -32.72
C ILE A 42 6.13 -36.62 -31.25
N ALA A 43 7.11 -36.58 -30.34
CA ALA A 43 6.89 -36.18 -28.98
C ALA A 43 6.54 -34.68 -29.01
N LEU A 44 5.24 -34.35 -28.88
CA LEU A 44 4.80 -32.98 -28.60
C LEU A 44 5.30 -32.58 -27.21
N ALA A 45 6.47 -31.98 -27.12
CA ALA A 45 6.90 -31.26 -25.95
C ALA A 45 6.10 -29.97 -25.83
N LEU A 46 4.99 -30.02 -25.09
CA LEU A 46 4.26 -28.84 -24.69
C LEU A 46 5.19 -28.01 -23.76
N PRO A 47 5.44 -26.73 -24.04
CA PRO A 47 6.13 -25.89 -23.07
C PRO A 47 5.23 -25.77 -21.85
N PHE A 48 5.64 -26.36 -20.75
CA PHE A 48 5.05 -26.11 -19.44
C PHE A 48 5.37 -24.66 -19.12
N ALA A 49 4.42 -23.75 -19.40
CA ALA A 49 4.49 -22.38 -18.95
C ALA A 49 4.43 -22.42 -17.42
N ALA A 50 5.57 -22.29 -16.78
CA ALA A 50 5.65 -22.10 -15.33
C ALA A 50 4.96 -20.77 -15.01
N LEU A 51 3.73 -20.84 -14.54
CA LEU A 51 3.03 -19.70 -13.96
C LEU A 51 3.87 -19.26 -12.75
N PRO A 52 4.21 -17.97 -12.62
CA PRO A 52 4.85 -17.47 -11.42
C PRO A 52 3.88 -17.72 -10.25
N LEU A 53 4.30 -18.58 -9.32
CA LEU A 53 3.65 -18.70 -8.03
C LEU A 53 3.78 -17.32 -7.36
N ALA A 54 2.69 -16.57 -7.29
CA ALA A 54 2.60 -15.36 -6.48
C ALA A 54 2.98 -15.79 -5.05
N GLN A 55 4.16 -15.36 -4.60
CA GLN A 55 4.57 -15.59 -3.21
C GLN A 55 3.64 -14.76 -2.33
N ALA A 56 2.71 -15.42 -1.65
CA ALA A 56 1.96 -14.79 -0.58
C ALA A 56 2.99 -14.30 0.46
N GLN A 57 3.08 -13.00 0.66
CA GLN A 57 3.93 -12.43 1.70
C GLN A 57 3.40 -12.93 3.04
N THR A 58 4.11 -13.90 3.61
CA THR A 58 3.76 -14.43 4.93
C THR A 58 4.14 -13.41 5.98
N MET A 59 3.22 -13.20 6.92
CA MET A 59 3.44 -12.34 8.08
C MET A 59 4.71 -12.81 8.81
N PRO A 60 5.64 -11.91 9.16
CA PRO A 60 6.86 -12.31 9.87
C PRO A 60 6.54 -12.89 11.26
N PRO A 61 7.37 -13.78 11.79
CA PRO A 61 7.21 -14.29 13.15
C PRO A 61 7.14 -13.14 14.18
N GLY A 62 6.13 -13.18 15.04
CA GLY A 62 5.93 -12.14 16.08
C GLY A 62 5.05 -10.96 15.67
N ALA A 63 4.68 -10.83 14.40
CA ALA A 63 3.70 -9.81 14.01
C ALA A 63 2.30 -10.19 14.54
N LYS A 64 1.60 -9.20 15.11
CA LYS A 64 0.26 -9.36 15.66
C LYS A 64 -0.79 -9.65 14.59
N GLN A 65 -1.65 -10.60 14.89
CA GLN A 65 -2.86 -10.83 14.08
C GLN A 65 -3.88 -9.71 14.31
N PRO A 66 -4.86 -9.52 13.40
CA PRO A 66 -5.94 -8.56 13.56
C PRO A 66 -6.69 -8.67 14.88
N SER A 67 -6.88 -9.90 15.34
CA SER A 67 -7.58 -10.25 16.59
C SER A 67 -6.81 -9.86 17.85
N ASP A 68 -5.50 -9.63 17.76
CA ASP A 68 -4.63 -9.39 18.91
C ASP A 68 -4.61 -7.93 19.35
N PHE A 69 -5.18 -7.04 18.53
CA PHE A 69 -5.32 -5.63 18.86
C PHE A 69 -6.60 -5.37 19.66
N PRO A 70 -6.55 -4.55 20.72
CA PRO A 70 -7.77 -4.02 21.33
C PRO A 70 -8.66 -3.36 20.30
N ARG A 71 -9.97 -3.36 20.53
CA ARG A 71 -10.93 -2.78 19.58
C ARG A 71 -11.67 -1.61 20.21
N ALA A 72 -11.96 -0.59 19.41
CA ALA A 72 -12.79 0.54 19.77
C ALA A 72 -13.90 0.75 18.72
N LYS A 73 -15.11 1.04 19.20
CA LYS A 73 -16.23 1.49 18.36
C LYS A 73 -16.19 3.02 18.29
N LEU A 74 -15.83 3.54 17.12
CA LEU A 74 -15.81 4.98 16.86
C LEU A 74 -17.02 5.37 16.02
N THR A 75 -17.37 6.65 16.04
CA THR A 75 -18.37 7.21 15.13
C THR A 75 -17.87 8.47 14.44
N ALA A 76 -18.16 8.57 13.15
CA ALA A 76 -17.96 9.75 12.32
C ALA A 76 -19.29 10.12 11.68
N GLY A 77 -19.97 11.15 12.19
CA GLY A 77 -21.36 11.43 11.81
C GLY A 77 -22.27 10.24 12.14
N MET A 78 -22.93 9.68 11.12
CA MET A 78 -23.81 8.50 11.26
C MET A 78 -23.09 7.16 11.10
N TYR A 79 -21.81 7.16 10.74
CA TYR A 79 -21.07 5.94 10.44
C TYR A 79 -20.38 5.39 11.67
N VAL A 80 -20.54 4.08 11.89
CA VAL A 80 -19.82 3.35 12.95
C VAL A 80 -18.59 2.68 12.35
N ILE A 81 -17.47 2.85 13.04
CA ILE A 81 -16.15 2.33 12.66
C ILE A 81 -15.73 1.30 13.71
N ASP A 82 -15.28 0.15 13.27
CA ASP A 82 -14.66 -0.86 14.13
C ASP A 82 -13.14 -0.75 14.00
N ALA A 83 -12.51 -0.01 14.92
CA ALA A 83 -11.10 0.29 14.86
C ALA A 83 -10.28 -0.66 15.75
N ALA A 84 -9.24 -1.28 15.20
CA ALA A 84 -8.13 -1.81 15.99
C ALA A 84 -7.40 -0.63 16.66
N VAL A 85 -6.88 -0.80 17.88
CA VAL A 85 -6.25 0.29 18.64
C VAL A 85 -4.76 0.00 18.82
N ALA A 86 -3.92 0.89 18.28
CA ALA A 86 -2.49 0.91 18.43
C ALA A 86 -2.09 2.02 19.43
N ALA A 87 -1.90 1.67 20.70
CA ALA A 87 -1.65 2.63 21.78
C ALA A 87 -0.23 2.57 22.37
N ASN A 88 0.56 1.56 22.03
CA ASN A 88 1.97 1.46 22.41
C ASN A 88 2.87 1.50 21.17
N ASP A 89 4.18 1.70 21.38
CA ASP A 89 5.12 1.89 20.28
C ASP A 89 5.16 0.70 19.32
N ALA A 90 5.23 -0.53 19.82
CA ALA A 90 5.27 -1.73 18.99
C ALA A 90 4.01 -1.89 18.13
N ASP A 91 2.83 -1.58 18.68
CA ASP A 91 1.56 -1.63 17.95
C ASP A 91 1.48 -0.51 16.90
N ARG A 92 1.97 0.69 17.22
CA ARG A 92 2.04 1.80 16.26
C ARG A 92 3.04 1.53 15.14
N GLU A 93 4.19 0.95 15.46
CA GLU A 93 5.20 0.58 14.47
C GLU A 93 4.68 -0.48 13.49
N GLN A 94 3.98 -1.49 13.98
CA GLN A 94 3.38 -2.51 13.12
C GLN A 94 2.19 -1.97 12.31
N GLY A 95 1.28 -1.23 12.94
CA GLY A 95 0.08 -0.68 12.28
C GLY A 95 -0.69 -1.74 11.49
N LEU A 96 -1.05 -1.40 10.26
CA LEU A 96 -1.73 -2.28 9.30
C LEU A 96 -0.79 -3.03 8.36
N MET A 97 0.51 -3.14 8.69
CA MET A 97 1.46 -3.93 7.91
C MET A 97 0.96 -5.37 7.72
N TYR A 98 1.30 -5.94 6.56
CA TYR A 98 0.97 -7.31 6.14
C TYR A 98 -0.53 -7.61 6.00
N ARG A 99 -1.41 -6.61 6.09
CA ARG A 99 -2.84 -6.78 5.82
C ARG A 99 -3.10 -6.81 4.34
N THR A 100 -3.88 -7.79 3.91
CA THR A 100 -4.31 -7.94 2.52
C THR A 100 -5.70 -7.35 2.26
N GLN A 101 -6.46 -7.10 3.33
CA GLN A 101 -7.79 -6.51 3.26
C GLN A 101 -8.25 -5.92 4.60
N LEU A 102 -9.22 -5.03 4.54
CA LEU A 102 -10.02 -4.52 5.66
C LEU A 102 -11.50 -4.66 5.31
N ALA A 103 -12.34 -4.92 6.30
CA ALA A 103 -13.79 -4.84 6.11
C ALA A 103 -14.21 -3.37 5.82
N PRO A 104 -15.39 -3.12 5.21
CA PRO A 104 -15.78 -1.78 4.74
C PRO A 104 -15.77 -0.66 5.79
N ASN A 105 -15.96 -0.99 7.07
CA ASN A 105 -15.91 -0.04 8.19
C ASN A 105 -14.87 -0.44 9.24
N GLU A 106 -13.90 -1.24 8.84
CA GLU A 106 -12.76 -1.60 9.68
C GLU A 106 -11.61 -0.64 9.42
N GLY A 107 -10.88 -0.31 10.50
CA GLY A 107 -9.71 0.55 10.43
C GLY A 107 -8.78 0.34 11.60
N MET A 108 -7.79 1.23 11.74
CA MET A 108 -6.90 1.27 12.89
C MET A 108 -6.79 2.69 13.44
N LEU A 109 -6.99 2.80 14.74
CA LEU A 109 -6.81 4.02 15.50
C LEU A 109 -5.44 3.99 16.18
N PHE A 110 -4.61 4.95 15.85
CA PHE A 110 -3.35 5.21 16.53
C PHE A 110 -3.58 6.24 17.64
N VAL A 111 -3.10 5.92 18.83
CA VAL A 111 -3.20 6.79 20.01
C VAL A 111 -1.79 7.18 20.44
N PHE A 112 -1.55 8.49 20.55
CA PHE A 112 -0.26 9.04 20.96
C PHE A 112 -0.37 9.73 22.32
N ASN A 113 0.73 9.71 23.06
CA ASN A 113 0.82 10.36 24.38
C ASN A 113 1.14 11.85 24.26
N GLU A 114 1.64 12.26 23.08
CA GLU A 114 2.07 13.64 22.83
C GLU A 114 1.23 14.29 21.74
N ASN A 115 0.90 15.57 21.96
CA ASN A 115 0.25 16.39 20.95
C ASN A 115 1.31 16.96 20.01
N ALA A 116 1.63 16.22 18.96
CA ALA A 116 2.70 16.52 18.02
C ALA A 116 2.29 16.23 16.57
N VAL A 117 3.18 16.53 15.62
CA VAL A 117 3.08 16.08 14.24
C VAL A 117 3.58 14.65 14.18
N HIS A 118 2.68 13.70 13.95
CA HIS A 118 2.99 12.29 13.77
C HIS A 118 2.91 11.94 12.30
N CYS A 119 4.04 11.57 11.70
CA CYS A 119 4.10 11.17 10.30
C CYS A 119 3.95 9.65 10.14
N PHE A 120 3.38 9.24 9.02
CA PHE A 120 3.13 7.84 8.68
C PHE A 120 3.81 7.47 7.38
N TRP A 121 4.08 6.21 7.20
CA TRP A 121 4.57 5.60 5.96
C TRP A 121 3.76 4.35 5.64
N MET A 122 3.91 3.82 4.44
CA MET A 122 3.17 2.64 3.98
C MET A 122 4.07 1.41 3.75
N LYS A 123 5.26 1.40 4.35
CA LYS A 123 6.17 0.26 4.27
C LYS A 123 5.48 -1.02 4.76
N ASN A 124 5.60 -2.10 4.00
CA ASN A 124 4.96 -3.40 4.27
C ASN A 124 3.43 -3.35 4.41
N THR A 125 2.77 -2.25 4.06
CA THR A 125 1.30 -2.13 4.05
C THR A 125 0.80 -2.41 2.65
N LEU A 126 0.20 -3.59 2.46
CA LEU A 126 -0.10 -4.18 1.14
C LEU A 126 -1.35 -3.57 0.48
N ILE A 127 -2.15 -2.83 1.22
CA ILE A 127 -3.39 -2.22 0.76
C ILE A 127 -3.29 -0.70 0.82
N PRO A 128 -3.86 0.03 -0.15
CA PRO A 128 -3.92 1.48 -0.09
C PRO A 128 -4.91 1.92 0.98
N LEU A 129 -4.59 2.99 1.71
CA LEU A 129 -5.36 3.49 2.85
C LEU A 129 -5.67 4.99 2.69
N SER A 130 -6.67 5.46 3.44
CA SER A 130 -6.86 6.86 3.77
C SER A 130 -6.54 7.06 5.24
N ILE A 131 -5.87 8.16 5.59
CA ILE A 131 -5.57 8.52 6.98
C ILE A 131 -6.23 9.85 7.35
N ALA A 132 -6.86 9.90 8.52
CA ALA A 132 -7.34 11.14 9.14
C ALA A 132 -6.52 11.43 10.39
N PHE A 133 -5.96 12.65 10.48
CA PHE A 133 -5.26 13.14 11.66
C PHE A 133 -6.24 13.88 12.55
N ILE A 134 -6.18 13.66 13.87
CA ILE A 134 -7.25 14.02 14.78
C ILE A 134 -6.65 14.66 16.05
N ARG A 135 -7.22 15.80 16.45
CA ARG A 135 -6.86 16.48 17.69
C ARG A 135 -7.45 15.77 18.92
N ALA A 136 -7.00 16.19 20.10
CA ALA A 136 -7.48 15.68 21.39
C ALA A 136 -9.00 15.83 21.61
N ASP A 137 -9.62 16.84 21.00
CA ASP A 137 -11.07 17.06 21.05
C ASP A 137 -11.85 16.14 20.09
N GLY A 138 -11.17 15.31 19.30
CA GLY A 138 -11.76 14.43 18.32
C GLY A 138 -11.98 15.06 16.94
N THR A 139 -11.57 16.31 16.73
CA THR A 139 -11.75 16.98 15.45
C THR A 139 -10.69 16.55 14.44
N ILE A 140 -11.10 16.10 13.26
CA ILE A 140 -10.21 15.81 12.13
C ILE A 140 -9.58 17.13 11.64
N THR A 141 -8.25 17.16 11.55
CA THR A 141 -7.51 18.32 11.02
C THR A 141 -7.13 18.16 9.55
N ASP A 142 -6.69 16.98 9.19
CA ASP A 142 -6.18 16.67 7.86
C ASP A 142 -6.64 15.26 7.49
N ILE A 143 -6.82 15.02 6.17
CA ILE A 143 -7.06 13.70 5.59
C ILE A 143 -6.12 13.56 4.40
N ASP A 144 -5.48 12.40 4.29
CA ASP A 144 -4.59 12.09 3.18
C ASP A 144 -4.87 10.70 2.61
N GLU A 145 -4.51 10.48 1.34
CA GLU A 145 -4.64 9.22 0.63
C GLU A 145 -3.25 8.58 0.45
N MET A 146 -3.07 7.40 1.00
CA MET A 146 -1.78 6.74 1.07
C MET A 146 -1.70 5.58 0.07
N GLN A 147 -0.59 5.50 -0.65
CA GLN A 147 -0.31 4.43 -1.60
C GLN A 147 0.33 3.24 -0.89
N ALA A 148 -0.14 2.01 -1.20
CA ALA A 148 0.45 0.79 -0.67
C ALA A 148 1.96 0.69 -0.96
N GLU A 149 2.70 0.10 -0.03
CA GLU A 149 4.13 -0.24 -0.15
C GLU A 149 5.06 0.94 -0.46
N THR A 150 4.65 2.19 -0.15
CA THR A 150 5.51 3.36 -0.31
C THR A 150 6.17 3.76 1.01
N GLU A 151 7.38 4.33 0.91
CA GLU A 151 8.12 4.85 2.06
C GLU A 151 8.05 6.39 2.14
N ASN A 152 7.13 7.01 1.41
CA ASN A 152 6.85 8.43 1.52
C ASN A 152 6.25 8.74 2.89
N ASN A 153 6.64 9.87 3.46
CA ASN A 153 6.06 10.35 4.70
C ASN A 153 4.77 11.12 4.45
N TYR A 154 3.71 10.70 5.10
CA TYR A 154 2.42 11.38 5.16
C TYR A 154 2.31 12.08 6.51
N CYS A 155 2.45 13.40 6.52
CA CYS A 155 2.50 14.21 7.73
C CYS A 155 1.36 15.22 7.77
N PRO A 156 0.65 15.38 8.92
CA PRO A 156 -0.37 16.43 9.05
C PRO A 156 0.28 17.81 9.12
N ARG A 157 -0.50 18.85 8.82
CA ARG A 157 -0.09 20.24 8.99
C ARG A 157 -0.22 20.71 10.45
N ASN A 158 -1.01 20.00 11.23
CA ASN A 158 -1.35 20.37 12.61
C ASN A 158 -0.99 19.24 13.57
N ASN A 159 -0.70 19.61 14.82
CA ASN A 159 -0.49 18.63 15.87
C ASN A 159 -1.80 17.87 16.16
N GLY A 160 -1.64 16.60 16.55
CA GLY A 160 -2.72 15.73 16.98
C GLY A 160 -2.24 14.67 17.97
N VAL A 161 -3.19 13.99 18.58
CA VAL A 161 -2.93 12.86 19.49
C VAL A 161 -3.52 11.56 18.94
N TYR A 162 -4.25 11.62 17.82
CA TYR A 162 -4.78 10.43 17.17
C TYR A 162 -4.57 10.50 15.66
N ALA A 163 -4.48 9.32 15.06
CA ALA A 163 -4.66 9.12 13.62
C ALA A 163 -5.58 7.92 13.39
N LEU A 164 -6.40 7.98 12.35
CA LEU A 164 -7.35 6.92 11.99
C LEU A 164 -7.11 6.51 10.54
N GLU A 165 -6.65 5.28 10.35
CA GLU A 165 -6.50 4.65 9.04
C GLU A 165 -7.77 3.87 8.68
N MET A 166 -8.23 4.04 7.43
CA MET A 166 -9.40 3.40 6.85
C MET A 166 -9.09 2.90 5.44
N PRO A 167 -9.92 2.03 4.85
CA PRO A 167 -9.79 1.69 3.44
C PRO A 167 -9.73 2.95 2.56
N LYS A 168 -8.90 2.94 1.52
CA LYS A 168 -8.73 4.08 0.63
C LYS A 168 -10.06 4.65 0.12
N GLY A 169 -10.22 5.97 0.17
CA GLY A 169 -11.42 6.69 -0.26
C GLY A 169 -12.57 6.65 0.75
N TRP A 170 -12.42 5.97 1.90
CA TRP A 170 -13.52 5.80 2.87
C TRP A 170 -14.10 7.14 3.36
N PHE A 171 -13.25 8.09 3.73
CA PHE A 171 -13.69 9.39 4.21
C PHE A 171 -14.45 10.17 3.14
N GLY A 172 -13.91 10.25 1.93
CA GLY A 172 -14.53 10.95 0.81
C GLY A 172 -15.87 10.35 0.41
N ALA A 173 -15.96 9.02 0.32
CA ALA A 173 -17.20 8.33 -0.03
C ALA A 173 -18.34 8.55 0.99
N LYS A 174 -17.99 8.93 2.21
CA LYS A 174 -18.97 9.18 3.31
C LYS A 174 -19.13 10.67 3.61
N GLY A 175 -18.52 11.56 2.81
CA GLY A 175 -18.60 12.99 2.99
C GLY A 175 -17.92 13.51 4.27
N ILE A 176 -17.03 12.69 4.86
CA ILE A 176 -16.24 13.04 6.03
C ILE A 176 -15.04 13.87 5.59
N LYS A 177 -14.83 15.01 6.22
CA LYS A 177 -13.81 16.01 5.85
C LYS A 177 -13.17 16.63 7.07
N PRO A 178 -12.07 17.36 6.95
CA PRO A 178 -11.53 18.16 8.04
C PRO A 178 -12.62 19.04 8.69
N GLY A 179 -12.61 19.12 10.03
CA GLY A 179 -13.66 19.70 10.85
C GLY A 179 -14.72 18.71 11.34
N THR A 180 -14.81 17.50 10.77
CA THR A 180 -15.69 16.45 11.30
C THR A 180 -15.14 15.94 12.63
N GLN A 181 -16.05 15.65 13.57
CA GLN A 181 -15.69 15.12 14.88
C GLN A 181 -15.84 13.59 14.93
N ILE A 182 -14.78 12.92 15.35
CA ILE A 182 -14.79 11.51 15.70
C ILE A 182 -15.15 11.35 17.17
N LYS A 183 -16.08 10.46 17.49
CA LYS A 183 -16.50 10.15 18.87
C LYS A 183 -16.11 8.72 19.24
N GLY A 184 -16.07 8.44 20.55
CA GLY A 184 -15.72 7.13 21.06
C GLY A 184 -14.20 6.89 21.15
N LEU A 185 -13.40 7.95 20.98
CA LEU A 185 -11.95 7.87 21.12
C LEU A 185 -11.56 7.50 22.57
N PRO A 186 -10.64 6.55 22.77
CA PRO A 186 -10.07 6.28 24.09
C PRO A 186 -9.27 7.50 24.57
N ARG A 187 -9.08 7.65 25.87
CA ARG A 187 -8.21 8.72 26.39
C ARG A 187 -6.78 8.50 25.91
N ALA A 188 -6.15 9.54 25.38
CA ALA A 188 -4.70 9.59 25.23
C ALA A 188 -4.09 9.48 26.64
N GLN A 189 -3.12 8.61 26.82
CA GLN A 189 -2.48 8.35 28.12
C GLN A 189 -1.37 9.35 28.38
#